data_2946f3d267c53dfc43f87b4081179098
#
_entry.id   2946f3d267c53dfc43f87b4081179098
#
_cell.length_a   1.000
_cell.length_b   1.000
_cell.length_c   1.000
_cell.angle_alpha   90.00
_cell.angle_beta   90.00
_cell.angle_gamma   90.00
#
_symmetry.space_group_name_H-M   'P 1'
#
loop_
_entity.id
_entity.type
_entity.pdbx_description
1 polymer ?
#
loop_
_entity_poly.entity_id
_entity_poly.type
_entity_poly.pdbx_seq_one_letter_code
_entity_poly.pdbx_strand_id
1 'polypeptide(L)'
;MALDTLMLIPRKPWAWREFLLQSWFVARVSLLPTLMLAIPYTVLVVFTFNILLLEFGAADFCGTTAAFATVTQVGPIVTVLVVAGAGATAMCADLGARTIREELDALRVMGINPIQKLVVPRVLAATLVAVLLSSVVITVGLVGGFFFSVFIQHVTPGAYAAGMTVLTRFPDVVLAVIKAGLFGLAAGLIACYKGISVGGGPAGVGNAVNETVVYAFMALFAINILTTAIGVKVTL
;
A
#
# COMPACT_ATOMS: atom_id res chain seq x y z
N MET A 1 -19.50 -9.62 -7.26
CA MET A 1 -18.72 -9.65 -6.01
C MET A 1 -18.15 -8.27 -5.63
N ALA A 2 -17.30 -7.61 -6.43
CA ALA A 2 -16.76 -6.29 -6.05
C ALA A 2 -17.86 -5.25 -5.77
N LEU A 3 -18.84 -5.13 -6.66
CA LEU A 3 -20.00 -4.27 -6.46
C LEU A 3 -20.82 -4.65 -5.23
N ASP A 4 -21.06 -5.95 -5.02
CA ASP A 4 -21.77 -6.44 -3.85
C ASP A 4 -21.04 -6.11 -2.57
N THR A 5 -19.70 -6.25 -2.56
CA THR A 5 -18.86 -5.87 -1.40
C THR A 5 -19.00 -4.39 -1.09
N LEU A 6 -18.90 -3.53 -2.11
CA LEU A 6 -19.04 -2.07 -1.93
C LEU A 6 -20.45 -1.68 -1.44
N MET A 7 -21.50 -2.35 -1.93
CA MET A 7 -22.88 -2.12 -1.49
C MET A 7 -23.15 -2.65 -0.08
N LEU A 8 -22.37 -3.63 0.38
CA LEU A 8 -22.54 -4.22 1.72
C LEU A 8 -21.74 -3.47 2.81
N ILE A 9 -20.77 -2.64 2.45
CA ILE A 9 -19.99 -1.83 3.40
C ILE A 9 -20.89 -1.05 4.39
N PRO A 10 -21.96 -0.32 3.95
CA PRO A 10 -22.79 0.44 4.85
C PRO A 10 -23.82 -0.38 5.62
N ARG A 11 -23.99 -1.68 5.33
CA ARG A 11 -25.04 -2.51 5.95
C ARG A 11 -24.60 -3.11 7.29
N LYS A 12 -25.43 -2.96 8.30
CA LYS A 12 -25.26 -3.63 9.62
C LYS A 12 -25.73 -5.09 9.54
N PRO A 13 -25.16 -6.02 10.36
CA PRO A 13 -24.24 -5.80 11.49
C PRO A 13 -22.78 -5.73 11.06
N TRP A 14 -22.02 -4.81 11.64
CA TRP A 14 -20.59 -4.67 11.41
C TRP A 14 -19.79 -5.71 12.19
N ALA A 15 -18.92 -6.46 11.52
CA ALA A 15 -18.04 -7.45 12.15
C ALA A 15 -16.76 -6.78 12.69
N TRP A 16 -16.89 -5.87 13.68
CA TRP A 16 -15.76 -5.11 14.23
C TRP A 16 -14.60 -5.98 14.70
N ARG A 17 -14.91 -7.11 15.35
CA ARG A 17 -13.89 -8.04 15.81
C ARG A 17 -13.08 -8.62 14.66
N GLU A 18 -13.74 -9.03 13.58
CA GLU A 18 -13.08 -9.56 12.38
C GLU A 18 -12.24 -8.47 11.69
N PHE A 19 -12.76 -7.24 11.60
CA PHE A 19 -12.03 -6.10 11.05
C PHE A 19 -10.71 -5.84 11.81
N LEU A 20 -10.74 -5.82 13.14
CA LEU A 20 -9.54 -5.60 13.96
C LEU A 20 -8.54 -6.75 13.82
N LEU A 21 -9.03 -8.00 13.84
CA LEU A 21 -8.18 -9.17 13.65
C LEU A 21 -7.51 -9.17 12.26
N GLN A 22 -8.25 -8.83 11.21
CA GLN A 22 -7.73 -8.75 9.86
C GLN A 22 -6.77 -7.57 9.68
N SER A 23 -7.06 -6.42 10.29
CA SER A 23 -6.14 -5.27 10.27
C SER A 23 -4.81 -5.62 10.94
N TRP A 24 -4.85 -6.27 12.09
CA TRP A 24 -3.66 -6.75 12.78
C TRP A 24 -2.88 -7.78 11.96
N PHE A 25 -3.58 -8.74 11.36
CA PHE A 25 -2.98 -9.78 10.52
C PHE A 25 -2.24 -9.15 9.32
N VAL A 26 -2.91 -8.30 8.55
CA VAL A 26 -2.33 -7.65 7.37
C VAL A 26 -1.17 -6.72 7.76
N ALA A 27 -1.33 -5.93 8.83
CA ALA A 27 -0.28 -5.05 9.31
C ALA A 27 0.97 -5.84 9.72
N ARG A 28 0.82 -6.92 10.49
CA ARG A 28 1.93 -7.76 10.94
C ARG A 28 2.70 -8.40 9.78
N VAL A 29 2.01 -8.87 8.77
CA VAL A 29 2.64 -9.49 7.59
C VAL A 29 3.35 -8.44 6.72
N SER A 30 2.79 -7.23 6.63
CA SER A 30 3.28 -6.19 5.71
C SER A 30 4.30 -5.23 6.33
N LEU A 31 4.34 -5.05 7.65
CA LEU A 31 5.17 -4.03 8.29
C LEU A 31 6.68 -4.28 8.07
N LEU A 32 7.14 -5.50 8.33
CA LEU A 32 8.55 -5.85 8.19
C LEU A 32 9.03 -5.74 6.73
N PRO A 33 8.35 -6.33 5.73
CA PRO A 33 8.70 -6.13 4.32
C PRO A 33 8.69 -4.65 3.91
N THR A 34 7.76 -3.85 4.45
CA THR A 34 7.69 -2.40 4.17
C THR A 34 8.96 -1.70 4.61
N LEU A 35 9.43 -1.92 5.85
CA LEU A 35 10.63 -1.29 6.37
C LEU A 35 11.88 -1.75 5.61
N MET A 36 11.98 -3.06 5.35
CA MET A 36 13.11 -3.65 4.62
C MET A 36 13.21 -3.14 3.17
N LEU A 37 12.11 -2.79 2.55
CA LEU A 37 12.07 -2.24 1.20
C LEU A 37 12.18 -0.71 1.19
N ALA A 38 11.51 -0.02 2.11
CA ALA A 38 11.46 1.44 2.15
C ALA A 38 12.84 2.08 2.34
N ILE A 39 13.64 1.56 3.29
CA ILE A 39 14.94 2.12 3.62
C ILE A 39 15.90 2.09 2.41
N PRO A 40 16.26 0.93 1.83
CA PRO A 40 17.21 0.89 0.73
C PRO A 40 16.68 1.57 -0.53
N TYR A 41 15.39 1.46 -0.81
CA TYR A 41 14.79 2.09 -1.98
C TYR A 41 14.81 3.61 -1.88
N THR A 42 14.48 4.17 -0.71
CA THR A 42 14.55 5.63 -0.50
C THR A 42 15.98 6.13 -0.57
N VAL A 43 16.92 5.44 0.07
CA VAL A 43 18.35 5.81 0.02
C VAL A 43 18.84 5.84 -1.43
N LEU A 44 18.50 4.83 -2.22
CA LEU A 44 18.88 4.76 -3.63
C LEU A 44 18.33 5.93 -4.43
N VAL A 45 17.04 6.25 -4.27
CA VAL A 45 16.39 7.35 -4.98
C VAL A 45 16.98 8.69 -4.57
N VAL A 46 17.10 8.95 -3.25
CA VAL A 46 17.69 10.20 -2.73
C VAL A 46 19.14 10.34 -3.17
N PHE A 47 19.93 9.27 -3.11
CA PHE A 47 21.33 9.26 -3.56
C PHE A 47 21.45 9.67 -5.03
N THR A 48 20.63 9.07 -5.90
CA THR A 48 20.67 9.35 -7.34
C THR A 48 20.35 10.82 -7.64
N PHE A 49 19.29 11.35 -7.03
CA PHE A 49 18.92 12.75 -7.23
C PHE A 49 19.94 13.73 -6.64
N ASN A 50 20.48 13.43 -5.46
CA ASN A 50 21.46 14.29 -4.83
C ASN A 50 22.77 14.36 -5.61
N ILE A 51 23.26 13.26 -6.19
CA ILE A 51 24.44 13.30 -7.07
C ILE A 51 24.20 14.27 -8.23
N LEU A 52 23.07 14.15 -8.92
CA LEU A 52 22.73 15.05 -10.00
C LEU A 52 22.72 16.52 -9.55
N LEU A 53 22.10 16.82 -8.42
CA LEU A 53 22.03 18.18 -7.90
C LEU A 53 23.41 18.74 -7.50
N LEU A 54 24.26 17.89 -6.93
CA LEU A 54 25.63 18.27 -6.56
C LEU A 54 26.48 18.58 -7.81
N GLU A 55 26.37 17.79 -8.89
CA GLU A 55 27.05 18.03 -10.16
C GLU A 55 26.62 19.36 -10.81
N PHE A 56 25.35 19.76 -10.63
CA PHE A 56 24.84 21.05 -11.09
C PHE A 56 25.10 22.22 -10.12
N GLY A 57 25.79 21.97 -9.00
CA GLY A 57 26.03 22.98 -7.96
C GLY A 57 24.79 23.44 -7.18
N ALA A 58 23.72 22.64 -7.22
CA ALA A 58 22.42 22.94 -6.62
C ALA A 58 22.18 22.16 -5.32
N ALA A 59 23.19 22.05 -4.45
CA ALA A 59 23.16 21.31 -3.20
C ALA A 59 21.99 21.70 -2.26
N ASP A 60 21.60 22.98 -2.28
CA ASP A 60 20.52 23.52 -1.45
C ASP A 60 19.14 22.90 -1.78
N PHE A 61 18.96 22.36 -2.99
CA PHE A 61 17.71 21.71 -3.42
C PHE A 61 17.64 20.22 -3.10
N CYS A 62 18.67 19.61 -2.50
CA CYS A 62 18.68 18.19 -2.14
C CYS A 62 17.51 17.81 -1.22
N GLY A 63 17.21 18.62 -0.20
CA GLY A 63 16.08 18.40 0.69
C GLY A 63 14.73 18.50 0.01
N THR A 64 14.59 19.45 -0.90
CA THR A 64 13.37 19.67 -1.70
C THR A 64 13.07 18.46 -2.57
N THR A 65 14.05 17.99 -3.32
CA THR A 65 13.92 16.85 -4.24
C THR A 65 13.70 15.55 -3.49
N ALA A 66 14.42 15.34 -2.39
CA ALA A 66 14.26 14.15 -1.55
C ALA A 66 12.85 14.07 -0.96
N ALA A 67 12.31 15.17 -0.42
CA ALA A 67 10.95 15.21 0.12
C ALA A 67 9.90 14.99 -0.97
N PHE A 68 10.00 15.70 -2.08
CA PHE A 68 9.08 15.56 -3.21
C PHE A 68 9.09 14.13 -3.77
N ALA A 69 10.27 13.58 -4.06
CA ALA A 69 10.39 12.22 -4.58
C ALA A 69 9.84 11.17 -3.59
N THR A 70 10.11 11.35 -2.29
CA THR A 70 9.63 10.41 -1.27
C THR A 70 8.10 10.41 -1.16
N VAL A 71 7.47 11.57 -1.12
CA VAL A 71 6.00 11.68 -0.96
C VAL A 71 5.27 11.27 -2.23
N THR A 72 5.74 11.73 -3.41
CA THR A 72 4.99 11.55 -4.66
C THR A 72 5.26 10.22 -5.36
N GLN A 73 6.46 9.65 -5.21
CA GLN A 73 6.89 8.46 -5.94
C GLN A 73 7.24 7.28 -5.00
N VAL A 74 8.20 7.46 -4.08
CA VAL A 74 8.70 6.36 -3.23
C VAL A 74 7.59 5.79 -2.35
N GLY A 75 6.84 6.65 -1.66
CA GLY A 75 5.74 6.24 -0.81
C GLY A 75 4.72 5.36 -1.52
N PRO A 76 4.11 5.85 -2.62
CA PRO A 76 3.17 5.05 -3.41
C PRO A 76 3.78 3.77 -3.99
N ILE A 77 4.97 3.80 -4.58
CA ILE A 77 5.58 2.63 -5.22
C ILE A 77 5.87 1.53 -4.20
N VAL A 78 6.51 1.86 -3.07
CA VAL A 78 6.80 0.89 -2.00
C VAL A 78 5.49 0.32 -1.44
N THR A 79 4.48 1.16 -1.25
CA THR A 79 3.17 0.70 -0.78
C THR A 79 2.52 -0.28 -1.76
N VAL A 80 2.56 -0.01 -3.08
CA VAL A 80 2.09 -0.95 -4.11
C VAL A 80 2.80 -2.29 -4.00
N LEU A 81 4.14 -2.27 -3.94
CA LEU A 81 4.94 -3.50 -3.90
C LEU A 81 4.60 -4.38 -2.68
N VAL A 82 4.45 -3.76 -1.51
CA VAL A 82 4.18 -4.52 -0.28
C VAL A 82 2.71 -4.92 -0.17
N VAL A 83 1.79 -4.03 -0.51
CA VAL A 83 0.34 -4.34 -0.42
C VAL A 83 -0.03 -5.44 -1.42
N ALA A 84 0.49 -5.41 -2.65
CA ALA A 84 0.27 -6.47 -3.63
C ALA A 84 1.05 -7.76 -3.28
N GLY A 85 2.32 -7.62 -2.93
CA GLY A 85 3.22 -8.76 -2.72
C GLY A 85 2.98 -9.50 -1.41
N ALA A 86 2.83 -8.80 -0.29
CA ALA A 86 2.67 -9.43 1.03
C ALA A 86 1.23 -9.40 1.53
N GLY A 87 0.57 -8.23 1.47
CA GLY A 87 -0.77 -8.06 2.03
C GLY A 87 -1.84 -8.86 1.28
N ALA A 88 -1.95 -8.67 -0.03
CA ALA A 88 -2.96 -9.33 -0.86
C ALA A 88 -2.75 -10.85 -0.92
N THR A 89 -1.51 -11.30 -1.01
CA THR A 89 -1.18 -12.74 -1.04
C THR A 89 -1.57 -13.44 0.26
N ALA A 90 -1.25 -12.84 1.41
CA ALA A 90 -1.61 -13.38 2.72
C ALA A 90 -3.14 -13.46 2.90
N MET A 91 -3.87 -12.41 2.48
CA MET A 91 -5.34 -12.42 2.53
C MET A 91 -5.94 -13.47 1.59
N CYS A 92 -5.40 -13.62 0.36
CA CYS A 92 -5.84 -14.64 -0.58
C CYS A 92 -5.61 -16.05 -0.04
N ALA A 93 -4.43 -16.30 0.54
CA ALA A 93 -4.08 -17.60 1.12
C ALA A 93 -4.98 -17.96 2.32
N ASP A 94 -5.22 -17.01 3.24
CA ASP A 94 -6.11 -17.24 4.40
C ASP A 94 -7.54 -17.54 3.95
N LEU A 95 -8.07 -16.76 3.02
CA LEU A 95 -9.43 -16.95 2.54
C LEU A 95 -9.56 -18.20 1.67
N GLY A 96 -8.56 -18.51 0.85
CA GLY A 96 -8.49 -19.74 0.05
C GLY A 96 -8.43 -21.00 0.92
N ALA A 97 -7.67 -20.98 2.00
CA ALA A 97 -7.64 -22.06 2.98
C ALA A 97 -9.00 -22.29 3.64
N ARG A 98 -9.74 -21.22 3.96
CA ARG A 98 -11.12 -21.31 4.49
C ARG A 98 -12.12 -21.84 3.44
N THR A 99 -11.93 -21.49 2.16
CA THR A 99 -12.74 -21.99 1.05
C THR A 99 -12.59 -23.50 0.91
N ILE A 100 -11.35 -24.02 0.96
CA ILE A 100 -11.09 -25.47 0.86
C ILE A 100 -11.67 -26.24 2.04
N ARG A 101 -11.70 -25.64 3.24
CA ARG A 101 -12.30 -26.26 4.44
C ARG A 101 -13.82 -26.15 4.48
N GLU A 102 -14.43 -25.66 3.40
CA GLU A 102 -15.89 -25.50 3.28
C GLU A 102 -16.50 -24.56 4.32
N GLU A 103 -15.68 -23.72 4.99
CA GLU A 103 -16.16 -22.77 6.00
C GLU A 103 -17.15 -21.73 5.39
N LEU A 104 -16.96 -21.37 4.11
CA LEU A 104 -17.87 -20.46 3.41
C LEU A 104 -19.23 -21.08 3.16
N ASP A 105 -19.27 -22.37 2.81
CA ASP A 105 -20.51 -23.08 2.55
C ASP A 105 -21.25 -23.37 3.86
N ALA A 106 -20.53 -23.69 4.94
CA ALA A 106 -21.11 -23.79 6.26
C ALA A 106 -21.79 -22.48 6.71
N LEU A 107 -21.18 -21.32 6.42
CA LEU A 107 -21.82 -20.02 6.71
C LEU A 107 -23.11 -19.82 5.88
N ARG A 108 -23.12 -20.22 4.62
CA ARG A 108 -24.31 -20.13 3.76
C ARG A 108 -25.45 -21.01 4.27
N VAL A 109 -25.15 -22.22 4.71
CA VAL A 109 -26.15 -23.13 5.29
C VAL A 109 -26.76 -22.55 6.56
N MET A 110 -25.95 -21.83 7.35
CA MET A 110 -26.44 -21.12 8.55
C MET A 110 -27.20 -19.81 8.22
N GLY A 111 -27.44 -19.48 6.94
CA GLY A 111 -28.12 -18.26 6.54
C GLY A 111 -27.26 -16.98 6.67
N ILE A 112 -25.96 -17.12 6.88
CA ILE A 112 -25.03 -15.99 7.05
C ILE A 112 -24.36 -15.69 5.71
N ASN A 113 -24.43 -14.43 5.27
CA ASN A 113 -23.76 -14.03 4.05
C ASN A 113 -22.22 -13.97 4.25
N PRO A 114 -21.43 -14.85 3.61
CA PRO A 114 -19.98 -14.92 3.78
C PRO A 114 -19.28 -13.66 3.29
N ILE A 115 -19.83 -12.98 2.27
CA ILE A 115 -19.26 -11.73 1.75
C ILE A 115 -19.30 -10.66 2.82
N GLN A 116 -20.45 -10.46 3.46
CA GLN A 116 -20.60 -9.45 4.51
C GLN A 116 -19.74 -9.77 5.76
N LYS A 117 -19.63 -11.04 6.13
CA LYS A 117 -18.95 -11.44 7.37
C LYS A 117 -17.43 -11.54 7.21
N LEU A 118 -16.93 -11.97 6.04
CA LEU A 118 -15.51 -12.24 5.83
C LEU A 118 -14.84 -11.27 4.85
N VAL A 119 -15.50 -10.91 3.74
CA VAL A 119 -14.87 -10.09 2.68
C VAL A 119 -14.85 -8.61 3.06
N VAL A 120 -15.99 -8.06 3.48
CA VAL A 120 -16.10 -6.64 3.82
C VAL A 120 -15.08 -6.22 4.87
N PRO A 121 -14.92 -6.91 6.03
CA PRO A 121 -13.93 -6.53 7.03
C PRO A 121 -12.49 -6.62 6.50
N ARG A 122 -12.18 -7.60 5.63
CA ARG A 122 -10.85 -7.75 5.04
C ARG A 122 -10.50 -6.62 4.09
N VAL A 123 -11.42 -6.23 3.21
CA VAL A 123 -11.21 -5.13 2.26
C VAL A 123 -11.01 -3.81 3.01
N LEU A 124 -11.82 -3.54 4.04
CA LEU A 124 -11.65 -2.35 4.88
C LEU A 124 -10.33 -2.38 5.66
N ALA A 125 -9.95 -3.55 6.20
CA ALA A 125 -8.67 -3.73 6.87
C ALA A 125 -7.48 -3.46 5.93
N ALA A 126 -7.53 -4.01 4.71
CA ALA A 126 -6.51 -3.76 3.70
C ALA A 126 -6.39 -2.27 3.34
N THR A 127 -7.53 -1.58 3.19
CA THR A 127 -7.57 -0.15 2.90
C THR A 127 -6.93 0.67 4.04
N LEU A 128 -7.33 0.41 5.28
CA LEU A 128 -6.76 1.10 6.45
C LEU A 128 -5.25 0.84 6.57
N VAL A 129 -4.85 -0.42 6.49
CA VAL A 129 -3.43 -0.80 6.63
C VAL A 129 -2.59 -0.22 5.51
N ALA A 130 -3.07 -0.18 4.26
CA ALA A 130 -2.35 0.43 3.15
C ALA A 130 -2.09 1.94 3.38
N VAL A 131 -3.06 2.67 3.93
CA VAL A 131 -2.89 4.08 4.30
C VAL A 131 -1.84 4.24 5.41
N LEU A 132 -1.90 3.40 6.44
CA LEU A 132 -0.92 3.43 7.53
C LEU A 132 0.49 3.07 7.04
N LEU A 133 0.63 2.05 6.19
CA LEU A 133 1.91 1.66 5.58
C LEU A 133 2.50 2.78 4.72
N SER A 134 1.68 3.45 3.92
CA SER A 134 2.14 4.60 3.12
C SER A 134 2.69 5.72 4.01
N SER A 135 2.01 6.02 5.12
CA SER A 135 2.48 7.01 6.09
C SER A 135 3.81 6.61 6.74
N VAL A 136 3.96 5.32 7.08
CA VAL A 136 5.22 4.77 7.61
C VAL A 136 6.34 4.90 6.57
N VAL A 137 6.10 4.53 5.30
CA VAL A 137 7.09 4.63 4.23
C VAL A 137 7.54 6.06 4.03
N ILE A 138 6.60 7.02 3.98
CA ILE A 138 6.94 8.44 3.81
C ILE A 138 7.78 8.92 5.00
N THR A 139 7.38 8.61 6.23
CA THR A 139 8.11 9.03 7.44
C THR A 139 9.51 8.45 7.48
N VAL A 140 9.63 7.13 7.28
CA VAL A 140 10.92 6.42 7.26
C VAL A 140 11.78 6.92 6.10
N GLY A 141 11.17 7.20 4.96
CA GLY A 141 11.86 7.72 3.79
C GLY A 141 12.42 9.12 4.00
N LEU A 142 11.65 10.03 4.60
CA LEU A 142 12.11 11.39 4.90
C LEU A 142 13.23 11.38 5.96
N VAL A 143 13.07 10.60 7.02
CA VAL A 143 14.08 10.45 8.07
C VAL A 143 15.35 9.77 7.52
N GLY A 144 15.22 8.68 6.81
CA GLY A 144 16.35 7.97 6.18
C GLY A 144 17.07 8.84 5.15
N GLY A 145 16.31 9.56 4.31
CA GLY A 145 16.86 10.52 3.35
C GLY A 145 17.64 11.67 4.02
N PHE A 146 17.14 12.19 5.14
CA PHE A 146 17.83 13.20 5.93
C PHE A 146 19.18 12.67 6.46
N PHE A 147 19.17 11.53 7.15
CA PHE A 147 20.40 10.95 7.67
C PHE A 147 21.41 10.67 6.57
N PHE A 148 20.98 10.10 5.46
CA PHE A 148 21.86 9.81 4.33
C PHE A 148 22.47 11.08 3.71
N SER A 149 21.65 12.11 3.44
CA SER A 149 22.09 13.35 2.81
C SER A 149 23.07 14.13 3.71
N VAL A 150 22.80 14.18 5.02
CA VAL A 150 23.63 14.95 5.96
C VAL A 150 24.94 14.23 6.28
N PHE A 151 24.89 12.92 6.62
CA PHE A 151 26.09 12.21 7.10
C PHE A 151 26.98 11.66 5.97
N ILE A 152 26.42 11.31 4.83
CA ILE A 152 27.17 10.69 3.72
C ILE A 152 27.49 11.71 2.64
N GLN A 153 26.55 12.58 2.29
CA GLN A 153 26.73 13.57 1.23
C GLN A 153 27.08 14.98 1.74
N HIS A 154 27.22 15.15 3.06
CA HIS A 154 27.62 16.41 3.70
C HIS A 154 26.75 17.62 3.35
N VAL A 155 25.47 17.40 3.04
CA VAL A 155 24.49 18.48 2.86
C VAL A 155 24.20 19.13 4.22
N THR A 156 24.12 20.46 4.27
CA THR A 156 23.84 21.16 5.53
C THR A 156 22.44 20.82 6.05
N PRO A 157 22.30 20.43 7.35
CA PRO A 157 21.00 20.05 7.92
C PRO A 157 19.92 21.13 7.77
N GLY A 158 20.34 22.41 7.88
CA GLY A 158 19.44 23.55 7.73
C GLY A 158 18.89 23.70 6.30
N ALA A 159 19.72 23.55 5.28
CA ALA A 159 19.30 23.61 3.88
C ALA A 159 18.35 22.45 3.54
N TYR A 160 18.67 21.23 4.04
CA TYR A 160 17.78 20.07 3.85
C TYR A 160 16.39 20.28 4.46
N ALA A 161 16.35 20.71 5.73
CA ALA A 161 15.09 20.95 6.44
C ALA A 161 14.25 22.08 5.82
N ALA A 162 14.89 23.20 5.44
CA ALA A 162 14.22 24.29 4.75
C ALA A 162 13.69 23.86 3.38
N GLY A 163 14.45 23.04 2.66
CA GLY A 163 14.07 22.51 1.35
C GLY A 163 12.84 21.62 1.38
N MET A 164 12.60 20.84 2.45
CA MET A 164 11.49 19.89 2.53
C MET A 164 10.11 20.52 2.28
N THR A 165 9.92 21.77 2.66
CA THR A 165 8.62 22.46 2.57
C THR A 165 8.44 23.26 1.29
N VAL A 166 9.45 23.37 0.43
CA VAL A 166 9.42 24.23 -0.76
C VAL A 166 8.53 23.65 -1.87
N LEU A 167 8.69 22.38 -2.20
CA LEU A 167 7.92 21.74 -3.27
C LEU A 167 6.81 20.82 -2.76
N THR A 168 6.97 20.24 -1.57
CA THR A 168 5.96 19.33 -1.01
C THR A 168 4.85 20.14 -0.37
N ARG A 169 3.70 20.17 -1.03
CA ARG A 169 2.51 20.88 -0.56
C ARG A 169 1.56 19.93 0.15
N PHE A 170 0.67 20.49 0.98
CA PHE A 170 -0.37 19.71 1.65
C PHE A 170 -1.23 18.86 0.67
N PRO A 171 -1.63 19.35 -0.53
CA PRO A 171 -2.34 18.54 -1.51
C PRO A 171 -1.60 17.27 -1.95
N ASP A 172 -0.26 17.30 -2.02
CA ASP A 172 0.54 16.13 -2.43
C ASP A 172 0.45 15.00 -1.39
N VAL A 173 0.47 15.37 -0.11
CA VAL A 173 0.30 14.40 0.99
C VAL A 173 -1.12 13.81 0.97
N VAL A 174 -2.14 14.64 0.75
CA VAL A 174 -3.53 14.18 0.63
C VAL A 174 -3.68 13.22 -0.56
N LEU A 175 -3.09 13.53 -1.70
CA LEU A 175 -3.06 12.65 -2.86
C LEU A 175 -2.37 11.31 -2.56
N ALA A 176 -1.25 11.33 -1.83
CA ALA A 176 -0.55 10.10 -1.43
C ALA A 176 -1.44 9.21 -0.53
N VAL A 177 -2.17 9.81 0.41
CA VAL A 177 -3.13 9.09 1.27
C VAL A 177 -4.29 8.50 0.46
N ILE A 178 -4.87 9.28 -0.46
CA ILE A 178 -5.95 8.81 -1.35
C ILE A 178 -5.45 7.64 -2.21
N LYS A 179 -4.27 7.75 -2.81
CA LYS A 179 -3.64 6.66 -3.58
C LYS A 179 -3.51 5.40 -2.73
N ALA A 180 -2.95 5.51 -1.52
CA ALA A 180 -2.77 4.38 -0.63
C ALA A 180 -4.10 3.70 -0.27
N GLY A 181 -5.15 4.49 -0.03
CA GLY A 181 -6.51 3.98 0.20
C GLY A 181 -7.05 3.20 -1.01
N LEU A 182 -6.90 3.74 -2.22
CA LEU A 182 -7.30 3.05 -3.45
C LEU A 182 -6.50 1.76 -3.68
N PHE A 183 -5.21 1.75 -3.36
CA PHE A 183 -4.36 0.55 -3.44
C PHE A 183 -4.86 -0.54 -2.50
N GLY A 184 -5.09 -0.21 -1.23
CA GLY A 184 -5.61 -1.17 -0.25
C GLY A 184 -6.97 -1.73 -0.64
N LEU A 185 -7.87 -0.88 -1.15
CA LEU A 185 -9.19 -1.27 -1.60
C LEU A 185 -9.09 -2.23 -2.80
N ALA A 186 -8.35 -1.87 -3.84
CA ALA A 186 -8.19 -2.69 -5.03
C ALA A 186 -7.51 -4.03 -4.72
N ALA A 187 -6.40 -4.01 -3.96
CA ALA A 187 -5.69 -5.21 -3.54
C ALA A 187 -6.55 -6.14 -2.69
N GLY A 188 -7.31 -5.58 -1.73
CA GLY A 188 -8.23 -6.33 -0.90
C GLY A 188 -9.35 -7.00 -1.69
N LEU A 189 -9.94 -6.29 -2.66
CA LEU A 189 -10.98 -6.86 -3.55
C LEU A 189 -10.43 -8.00 -4.42
N ILE A 190 -9.24 -7.82 -5.02
CA ILE A 190 -8.61 -8.84 -5.86
C ILE A 190 -8.26 -10.08 -5.03
N ALA A 191 -7.63 -9.89 -3.86
CA ALA A 191 -7.26 -10.96 -2.95
C ALA A 191 -8.47 -11.77 -2.48
N CYS A 192 -9.53 -11.09 -2.08
CA CYS A 192 -10.77 -11.76 -1.65
C CYS A 192 -11.47 -12.49 -2.80
N TYR A 193 -11.50 -11.90 -4.00
CA TYR A 193 -12.08 -12.54 -5.16
C TYR A 193 -11.35 -13.84 -5.52
N LYS A 194 -10.02 -13.78 -5.61
CA LYS A 194 -9.19 -14.96 -5.91
C LYS A 194 -9.25 -16.00 -4.79
N GLY A 195 -9.26 -15.58 -3.53
CA GLY A 195 -9.36 -16.48 -2.39
C GLY A 195 -10.68 -17.25 -2.31
N ILE A 196 -11.82 -16.63 -2.70
CA ILE A 196 -13.12 -17.33 -2.75
C ILE A 196 -13.24 -18.24 -3.98
N SER A 197 -12.60 -17.86 -5.08
CA SER A 197 -12.67 -18.61 -6.35
C SER A 197 -11.63 -19.74 -6.45
N VAL A 198 -10.99 -20.09 -5.35
CA VAL A 198 -10.03 -21.21 -5.30
C VAL A 198 -10.74 -22.53 -5.63
N GLY A 199 -10.18 -23.25 -6.60
CA GLY A 199 -10.63 -24.61 -6.95
C GLY A 199 -9.55 -25.64 -6.61
N GLY A 200 -9.97 -26.81 -6.07
CA GLY A 200 -9.13 -27.99 -6.06
C GLY A 200 -7.92 -28.03 -5.10
N GLY A 201 -8.14 -27.93 -3.81
CA GLY A 201 -7.15 -28.27 -2.79
C GLY A 201 -5.98 -27.27 -2.60
N PRO A 202 -4.90 -27.65 -1.87
CA PRO A 202 -3.79 -26.75 -1.55
C PRO A 202 -3.06 -26.19 -2.77
N ALA A 203 -2.95 -26.96 -3.85
CA ALA A 203 -2.34 -26.50 -5.11
C ALA A 203 -3.15 -25.35 -5.74
N GLY A 204 -4.49 -25.42 -5.65
CA GLY A 204 -5.37 -24.33 -6.10
C GLY A 204 -5.14 -23.03 -5.34
N VAL A 205 -4.90 -23.10 -4.01
CA VAL A 205 -4.55 -21.90 -3.24
C VAL A 205 -3.24 -21.29 -3.73
N GLY A 206 -2.21 -22.09 -3.95
CA GLY A 206 -0.92 -21.62 -4.47
C GLY A 206 -1.08 -20.88 -5.81
N ASN A 207 -1.86 -21.45 -6.73
CA ASN A 207 -2.15 -20.82 -8.02
C ASN A 207 -2.92 -19.50 -7.84
N ALA A 208 -3.97 -19.48 -7.01
CA ALA A 208 -4.74 -18.28 -6.74
C ALA A 208 -3.89 -17.16 -6.11
N VAL A 209 -2.94 -17.50 -5.23
CA VAL A 209 -1.99 -16.55 -4.65
C VAL A 209 -1.09 -15.95 -5.72
N ASN A 210 -0.50 -16.77 -6.60
CA ASN A 210 0.33 -16.29 -7.71
C ASN A 210 -0.45 -15.37 -8.67
N GLU A 211 -1.66 -15.76 -9.01
CA GLU A 211 -2.55 -14.91 -9.83
C GLU A 211 -2.90 -13.60 -9.12
N THR A 212 -3.12 -13.65 -7.81
CA THR A 212 -3.41 -12.45 -7.01
C THR A 212 -2.27 -11.43 -7.10
N VAL A 213 -1.02 -11.88 -7.01
CA VAL A 213 0.16 -11.00 -7.17
C VAL A 213 0.11 -10.28 -8.52
N VAL A 214 -0.06 -11.04 -9.62
CA VAL A 214 -0.03 -10.48 -10.97
C VAL A 214 -1.16 -9.46 -11.16
N TYR A 215 -2.40 -9.85 -10.84
CA TYR A 215 -3.55 -8.94 -11.00
C TYR A 215 -3.48 -7.72 -10.07
N ALA A 216 -3.02 -7.90 -8.84
CA ALA A 216 -2.86 -6.79 -7.91
C ALA A 216 -1.79 -5.81 -8.42
N PHE A 217 -0.61 -6.27 -8.83
CA PHE A 217 0.40 -5.38 -9.42
C PHE A 217 -0.13 -4.61 -10.61
N MET A 218 -0.75 -5.28 -11.58
CA MET A 218 -1.31 -4.62 -12.77
C MET A 218 -2.32 -3.54 -12.39
N ALA A 219 -3.27 -3.86 -11.51
CA ALA A 219 -4.31 -2.92 -11.08
C ALA A 219 -3.72 -1.73 -10.30
N LEU A 220 -2.80 -1.98 -9.35
CA LEU A 220 -2.25 -0.94 -8.50
C LEU A 220 -1.32 -0.01 -9.29
N PHE A 221 -0.52 -0.52 -10.23
CA PHE A 221 0.27 0.33 -11.12
C PHE A 221 -0.62 1.18 -12.03
N ALA A 222 -1.69 0.62 -12.59
CA ALA A 222 -2.66 1.38 -13.38
C ALA A 222 -3.30 2.51 -12.54
N ILE A 223 -3.74 2.21 -11.32
CA ILE A 223 -4.27 3.22 -10.38
C ILE A 223 -3.21 4.28 -10.06
N ASN A 224 -1.96 3.90 -9.85
CA ASN A 224 -0.87 4.83 -9.56
C ASN A 224 -0.66 5.82 -10.72
N ILE A 225 -0.62 5.34 -11.95
CA ILE A 225 -0.46 6.18 -13.15
C ILE A 225 -1.65 7.14 -13.29
N LEU A 226 -2.88 6.62 -13.19
CA LEU A 226 -4.10 7.44 -13.32
C LEU A 226 -4.20 8.52 -12.25
N THR A 227 -3.96 8.14 -10.99
CA THR A 227 -4.03 9.09 -9.87
C THR A 227 -2.90 10.12 -9.92
N THR A 228 -1.72 9.75 -10.40
CA THR A 228 -0.63 10.71 -10.61
C THR A 228 -0.98 11.70 -11.73
N ALA A 229 -1.53 11.22 -12.85
CA ALA A 229 -1.94 12.08 -13.96
C ALA A 229 -3.04 13.08 -13.55
N ILE A 230 -4.00 12.63 -12.74
CA ILE A 230 -5.05 13.51 -12.18
C ILE A 230 -4.44 14.50 -11.17
N GLY A 231 -3.54 14.02 -10.31
CA GLY A 231 -2.88 14.85 -9.30
C GLY A 231 -2.13 16.03 -9.92
N VAL A 232 -1.34 15.78 -10.97
CA VAL A 232 -0.61 16.83 -11.67
C VAL A 232 -1.56 17.89 -12.24
N LYS A 233 -2.74 17.51 -12.74
CA LYS A 233 -3.73 18.48 -13.26
C LYS A 233 -4.43 19.31 -12.16
N VAL A 234 -4.49 18.79 -10.94
CA VAL A 234 -5.15 19.46 -9.81
C VAL A 234 -4.18 20.38 -9.07
N THR A 235 -2.87 20.08 -9.11
CA THR A 235 -1.83 20.85 -8.41
C THR A 235 -1.17 21.93 -9.29
N LEU A 236 -1.33 21.87 -10.62
CA LEU A 236 -1.01 22.93 -11.57
C LEU A 236 -2.14 23.94 -11.68
#